data_0767658f5e4ddac327d065abe34a8acb
#
_entry.id   0767658f5e4ddac327d065abe34a8acb
#
_cell.length_a   1.000
_cell.length_b   1.000
_cell.length_c   1.000
_cell.angle_alpha   90.00
_cell.angle_beta   90.00
_cell.angle_gamma   90.00
#
_symmetry.space_group_name_H-M   'P 1'
#
loop_
_entity.id
_entity.type
_entity.pdbx_description
1 polymer ?
#
loop_
_entity_poly.entity_id
_entity_poly.type
_entity_poly.pdbx_seq_one_letter_code
_entity_poly.pdbx_strand_id
1 'polypeptide(L)'
;SIAALVALLHDLIVTIGIYALVGFTVSPSTVIGVLTILGYSLYDTVVVFDKVRENVQDIDKRDYTFAEGANRAVNQVLVRSINTTIVGVLPVAALLFAGAFVLGSGPLEDLGLALFVGMIVGAYSSIFIATPVFTQLREHEPAMKEHTARVLRRRERAAQKAPRVTAETVAAEGPRDVTTITGSDRHQPRRSTRAERKK
;
A
#
# COMPACT_ATOMS: atom_id res chain seq x y z
N SER A 1 9.10 -14.68 -0.22
CA SER A 1 7.88 -15.22 0.39
C SER A 1 6.95 -15.79 -0.68
N ILE A 2 6.14 -16.77 -0.35
CA ILE A 2 5.17 -17.41 -1.28
C ILE A 2 4.24 -16.34 -1.87
N ALA A 3 3.84 -15.35 -1.09
CA ALA A 3 2.98 -14.26 -1.54
C ALA A 3 3.58 -13.45 -2.72
N ALA A 4 4.90 -13.23 -2.71
CA ALA A 4 5.57 -12.56 -3.83
C ALA A 4 5.51 -13.40 -5.12
N LEU A 5 5.68 -14.72 -4.99
CA LEU A 5 5.58 -15.63 -6.15
C LEU A 5 4.16 -15.67 -6.72
N VAL A 6 3.14 -15.65 -5.85
CA VAL A 6 1.72 -15.60 -6.29
C VAL A 6 1.44 -14.32 -7.04
N ALA A 7 1.88 -13.17 -6.53
CA ALA A 7 1.72 -11.88 -7.19
C ALA A 7 2.44 -11.86 -8.55
N LEU A 8 3.66 -12.39 -8.61
CA LEU A 8 4.47 -12.46 -9.82
C LEU A 8 3.83 -13.36 -10.88
N LEU A 9 3.29 -14.50 -10.48
CA LEU A 9 2.54 -15.39 -11.37
C LEU A 9 1.28 -14.72 -11.90
N HIS A 10 0.56 -14.00 -11.05
CA HIS A 10 -0.59 -13.19 -11.45
C HIS A 10 -0.20 -12.16 -12.52
N ASP A 11 0.87 -11.39 -12.31
CA ASP A 11 1.33 -10.36 -13.24
C ASP A 11 1.70 -10.95 -14.61
N LEU A 12 2.35 -12.12 -14.59
CA LEU A 12 2.70 -12.83 -15.80
C LEU A 12 1.45 -13.29 -16.56
N ILE A 13 0.48 -13.90 -15.86
CA ILE A 13 -0.76 -14.40 -16.48
C ILE A 13 -1.56 -13.24 -17.07
N VAL A 14 -1.69 -12.12 -16.35
CA VAL A 14 -2.43 -10.96 -16.83
C VAL A 14 -1.74 -10.32 -18.03
N THR A 15 -0.41 -10.17 -17.98
CA THR A 15 0.35 -9.60 -19.10
C THR A 15 0.23 -10.45 -20.35
N ILE A 16 0.41 -11.77 -20.24
CA ILE A 16 0.25 -12.71 -21.36
C ILE A 16 -1.19 -12.71 -21.86
N GLY A 17 -2.18 -12.66 -20.94
CA GLY A 17 -3.60 -12.59 -21.29
C GLY A 17 -3.94 -11.34 -22.11
N ILE A 18 -3.43 -10.18 -21.74
CA ILE A 18 -3.64 -8.93 -22.50
C ILE A 18 -2.97 -9.02 -23.87
N TYR A 19 -1.76 -9.57 -23.94
CA TYR A 19 -1.07 -9.81 -25.22
C TYR A 19 -1.90 -10.67 -26.16
N ALA A 20 -2.47 -11.76 -25.64
CA ALA A 20 -3.33 -12.67 -26.41
C ALA A 20 -4.63 -12.00 -26.86
N LEU A 21 -5.23 -11.15 -26.03
CA LEU A 21 -6.46 -10.43 -26.36
C LEU A 21 -6.25 -9.35 -27.44
N VAL A 22 -5.13 -8.65 -27.39
CA VAL A 22 -4.79 -7.60 -28.36
C VAL A 22 -4.31 -8.20 -29.67
N GLY A 23 -3.94 -9.48 -29.70
CA GLY A 23 -3.49 -10.17 -30.90
C GLY A 23 -2.04 -9.87 -31.29
N PHE A 24 -1.22 -9.42 -30.35
CA PHE A 24 0.20 -9.17 -30.58
C PHE A 24 0.98 -10.49 -30.68
N THR A 25 1.94 -10.53 -31.60
CA THR A 25 2.85 -11.66 -31.73
C THR A 25 3.94 -11.62 -30.67
N VAL A 26 4.27 -12.78 -30.10
CA VAL A 26 5.36 -12.88 -29.14
C VAL A 26 6.70 -12.78 -29.88
N SER A 27 7.40 -11.67 -29.64
CA SER A 27 8.72 -11.37 -30.18
C SER A 27 9.82 -11.49 -29.11
N PRO A 28 11.10 -11.54 -29.46
CA PRO A 28 12.19 -11.45 -28.48
C PRO A 28 12.09 -10.19 -27.60
N SER A 29 11.59 -9.07 -28.18
CA SER A 29 11.35 -7.83 -27.44
C SER A 29 10.27 -7.98 -26.37
N THR A 30 9.22 -8.74 -26.64
CA THR A 30 8.18 -9.08 -25.65
C THR A 30 8.79 -9.83 -24.47
N VAL A 31 9.66 -10.82 -24.72
CA VAL A 31 10.31 -11.59 -23.65
C VAL A 31 11.20 -10.70 -22.79
N ILE A 32 11.96 -9.79 -23.40
CA ILE A 32 12.77 -8.80 -22.66
C ILE A 32 11.87 -7.90 -21.81
N GLY A 33 10.75 -7.43 -22.36
CA GLY A 33 9.76 -6.64 -21.64
C GLY A 33 9.22 -7.37 -20.42
N VAL A 34 8.78 -8.62 -20.59
CA VAL A 34 8.24 -9.45 -19.51
C VAL A 34 9.29 -9.69 -18.42
N LEU A 35 10.54 -10.02 -18.76
CA LEU A 35 11.61 -10.20 -17.78
C LEU A 35 11.89 -8.90 -17.01
N THR A 36 11.84 -7.76 -17.67
CA THR A 36 12.02 -6.45 -17.04
C THR A 36 10.89 -6.13 -16.05
N ILE A 37 9.64 -6.43 -16.42
CA ILE A 37 8.48 -6.26 -15.54
C ILE A 37 8.59 -7.13 -14.30
N LEU A 38 9.03 -8.38 -14.43
CA LEU A 38 9.22 -9.27 -13.28
C LEU A 38 10.17 -8.64 -12.26
N GLY A 39 11.26 -8.04 -12.72
CA GLY A 39 12.19 -7.30 -11.83
C GLY A 39 11.54 -6.08 -11.17
N TYR A 40 10.78 -5.31 -11.94
CA TYR A 40 10.10 -4.12 -11.43
C TYR A 40 9.01 -4.46 -10.40
N SER A 41 8.16 -5.45 -10.70
CA SER A 41 7.10 -5.93 -9.80
C SER A 41 7.67 -6.49 -8.49
N LEU A 42 8.76 -7.27 -8.57
CA LEU A 42 9.44 -7.76 -7.38
C LEU A 42 9.98 -6.63 -6.51
N TYR A 43 10.56 -5.60 -7.12
CA TYR A 43 11.09 -4.46 -6.38
C TYR A 43 9.98 -3.77 -5.57
N ASP A 44 8.85 -3.46 -6.18
CA ASP A 44 7.72 -2.81 -5.50
C ASP A 44 7.14 -3.71 -4.40
N THR A 45 6.95 -5.00 -4.68
CA THR A 45 6.47 -5.99 -3.70
C THR A 45 7.41 -6.10 -2.49
N VAL A 46 8.72 -6.07 -2.68
CA VAL A 46 9.70 -6.11 -1.58
C VAL A 46 9.61 -4.87 -0.72
N VAL A 47 9.46 -3.69 -1.31
CA VAL A 47 9.31 -2.42 -0.56
C VAL A 47 8.04 -2.44 0.31
N VAL A 48 6.93 -2.95 -0.23
CA VAL A 48 5.68 -3.08 0.54
C VAL A 48 5.86 -4.08 1.70
N PHE A 49 6.46 -5.24 1.44
CA PHE A 49 6.68 -6.26 2.48
C PHE A 49 7.64 -5.80 3.57
N ASP A 50 8.66 -5.05 3.22
CA ASP A 50 9.58 -4.47 4.20
C ASP A 50 8.85 -3.49 5.12
N LYS A 51 7.98 -2.66 4.55
CA LYS A 51 7.15 -1.74 5.32
C LYS A 51 6.12 -2.45 6.21
N VAL A 52 5.52 -3.52 5.72
CA VAL A 52 4.65 -4.37 6.55
C VAL A 52 5.44 -4.95 7.71
N ARG A 53 6.64 -5.49 7.44
CA ARG A 53 7.51 -6.05 8.46
C ARG A 53 7.92 -5.03 9.52
N GLU A 54 8.26 -3.82 9.11
CA GLU A 54 8.58 -2.70 10.02
C GLU A 54 7.39 -2.38 10.93
N ASN A 55 6.18 -2.27 10.36
CA ASN A 55 4.99 -1.93 11.13
C ASN A 55 4.54 -3.03 12.10
N VAL A 56 4.81 -4.29 11.79
CA VAL A 56 4.48 -5.43 12.66
C VAL A 56 5.64 -5.86 13.55
N GLN A 57 6.77 -5.17 13.49
CA GLN A 57 7.86 -5.37 14.43
C GLN A 57 7.36 -5.04 15.84
N ASP A 58 7.65 -5.92 16.81
CA ASP A 58 7.13 -5.81 18.18
C ASP A 58 5.59 -5.79 18.29
N ILE A 59 4.89 -6.49 17.41
CA ILE A 59 3.42 -6.52 17.39
C ILE A 59 2.83 -6.98 18.74
N ASP A 60 3.54 -7.83 19.47
CA ASP A 60 3.10 -8.32 20.79
C ASP A 60 2.91 -7.20 21.82
N LYS A 61 3.57 -6.07 21.64
CA LYS A 61 3.46 -4.87 22.49
C LYS A 61 2.38 -3.88 21.99
N ARG A 62 1.76 -4.17 20.86
CA ARG A 62 0.82 -3.27 20.19
C ARG A 62 -0.63 -3.70 20.40
N ASP A 63 -1.54 -2.75 20.35
CA ASP A 63 -2.99 -2.97 20.49
C ASP A 63 -3.73 -3.07 19.14
N TYR A 64 -3.04 -3.56 18.10
CA TYR A 64 -3.63 -3.80 16.79
C TYR A 64 -3.25 -5.19 16.25
N THR A 65 -4.09 -5.71 15.35
CA THR A 65 -3.90 -7.01 14.73
C THR A 65 -2.84 -6.94 13.62
N PHE A 66 -2.35 -8.11 13.17
CA PHE A 66 -1.41 -8.18 12.05
C PHE A 66 -1.98 -7.54 10.79
N ALA A 67 -3.26 -7.81 10.46
CA ALA A 67 -3.96 -7.22 9.32
C ALA A 67 -4.03 -5.69 9.41
N GLU A 68 -4.29 -5.15 10.60
CA GLU A 68 -4.30 -3.70 10.81
C GLU A 68 -2.90 -3.08 10.63
N GLY A 69 -1.86 -3.78 11.08
CA GLY A 69 -0.47 -3.38 10.86
C GLY A 69 -0.09 -3.38 9.38
N ALA A 70 -0.49 -4.40 8.64
CA ALA A 70 -0.30 -4.52 7.20
C ALA A 70 -1.05 -3.42 6.44
N ASN A 71 -2.32 -3.16 6.79
CA ASN A 71 -3.11 -2.09 6.17
C ASN A 71 -2.51 -0.69 6.40
N ARG A 72 -1.97 -0.44 7.60
CA ARG A 72 -1.22 0.80 7.87
C ARG A 72 0.03 0.93 7.00
N ALA A 73 0.76 -0.18 6.80
CA ALA A 73 1.94 -0.19 5.94
C ALA A 73 1.57 0.16 4.49
N VAL A 74 0.53 -0.47 3.95
CA VAL A 74 0.03 -0.18 2.60
C VAL A 74 -0.30 1.31 2.46
N ASN A 75 -1.07 1.88 3.40
CA ASN A 75 -1.41 3.30 3.36
C ASN A 75 -0.18 4.24 3.40
N GLN A 76 0.90 3.83 4.07
CA GLN A 76 2.15 4.60 4.15
C GLN A 76 2.96 4.56 2.85
N VAL A 77 2.93 3.43 2.13
CA VAL A 77 3.68 3.27 0.86
C VAL A 77 2.87 3.63 -0.38
N LEU A 78 1.53 3.70 -0.26
CA LEU A 78 0.62 3.88 -1.39
C LEU A 78 0.99 5.08 -2.27
N VAL A 79 1.17 6.25 -1.68
CA VAL A 79 1.52 7.48 -2.42
C VAL A 79 2.86 7.34 -3.12
N ARG A 80 3.84 6.71 -2.45
CA ARG A 80 5.15 6.44 -3.04
C ARG A 80 5.05 5.46 -4.22
N SER A 81 4.33 4.36 -4.06
CA SER A 81 4.16 3.36 -5.12
C SER A 81 3.43 3.94 -6.33
N ILE A 82 2.37 4.72 -6.12
CA ILE A 82 1.66 5.42 -7.20
C ILE A 82 2.59 6.40 -7.92
N ASN A 83 3.31 7.25 -7.20
CA ASN A 83 4.22 8.22 -7.80
C ASN A 83 5.35 7.53 -8.60
N THR A 84 5.93 6.47 -8.06
CA THR A 84 6.97 5.68 -8.73
C THR A 84 6.44 5.06 -10.01
N THR A 85 5.22 4.51 -9.98
CA THR A 85 4.56 3.93 -11.14
C THR A 85 4.28 5.00 -12.21
N ILE A 86 3.72 6.14 -11.84
CA ILE A 86 3.43 7.23 -12.80
C ILE A 86 4.72 7.68 -13.48
N VAL A 87 5.78 7.96 -12.70
CA VAL A 87 7.06 8.41 -13.24
C VAL A 87 7.70 7.34 -14.15
N GLY A 88 7.58 6.06 -13.79
CA GLY A 88 8.10 4.95 -14.61
C GLY A 88 7.28 4.69 -15.87
N VAL A 89 5.95 4.81 -15.79
CA VAL A 89 5.04 4.57 -16.94
C VAL A 89 5.14 5.67 -17.99
N LEU A 90 5.44 6.92 -17.62
CA LEU A 90 5.52 8.03 -18.59
C LEU A 90 6.51 7.80 -19.74
N PRO A 91 7.80 7.45 -19.51
CA PRO A 91 8.73 7.18 -20.61
C PRO A 91 8.35 5.93 -21.40
N VAL A 92 7.75 4.92 -20.75
CA VAL A 92 7.29 3.70 -21.39
C VAL A 92 6.08 3.99 -22.29
N ALA A 93 5.16 4.84 -21.84
CA ALA A 93 4.04 5.31 -22.68
C ALA A 93 4.55 6.08 -23.91
N ALA A 94 5.57 6.93 -23.74
CA ALA A 94 6.20 7.62 -24.85
C ALA A 94 6.87 6.65 -25.84
N LEU A 95 7.53 5.58 -25.33
CA LEU A 95 8.12 4.54 -26.13
C LEU A 95 7.06 3.78 -26.93
N LEU A 96 5.95 3.40 -26.28
CA LEU A 96 4.82 2.73 -26.92
C LEU A 96 4.21 3.59 -28.02
N PHE A 97 3.97 4.88 -27.73
CA PHE A 97 3.44 5.83 -28.69
C PHE A 97 4.38 6.00 -29.90
N ALA A 98 5.67 6.17 -29.66
CA ALA A 98 6.66 6.29 -30.74
C ALA A 98 6.75 5.00 -31.59
N GLY A 99 6.69 3.82 -30.96
CA GLY A 99 6.65 2.53 -31.66
C GLY A 99 5.43 2.37 -32.55
N ALA A 100 4.24 2.65 -32.00
CA ALA A 100 2.97 2.45 -32.70
C ALA A 100 2.70 3.47 -33.81
N PHE A 101 2.97 4.76 -33.57
CA PHE A 101 2.53 5.84 -34.46
C PHE A 101 3.64 6.48 -35.29
N VAL A 102 4.90 6.41 -34.87
CA VAL A 102 6.01 7.06 -35.58
C VAL A 102 6.82 6.06 -36.39
N LEU A 103 7.14 4.90 -35.81
CA LEU A 103 7.99 3.90 -36.44
C LEU A 103 7.21 2.81 -37.18
N GLY A 104 5.88 2.71 -36.89
CA GLY A 104 4.98 1.73 -37.52
C GLY A 104 5.37 0.31 -37.15
N SER A 105 4.63 -0.32 -36.27
CA SER A 105 4.72 -1.72 -35.82
C SER A 105 6.11 -2.35 -35.78
N GLY A 106 6.60 -2.72 -34.64
CA GLY A 106 7.90 -3.35 -34.54
C GLY A 106 8.36 -3.65 -33.10
N PRO A 107 9.63 -4.04 -32.93
CA PRO A 107 10.17 -4.45 -31.64
C PRO A 107 9.99 -3.41 -30.51
N LEU A 108 9.94 -2.12 -30.83
CA LEU A 108 9.73 -1.05 -29.85
C LEU A 108 8.28 -0.97 -29.38
N GLU A 109 7.31 -1.22 -30.26
CA GLU A 109 5.90 -1.30 -29.90
C GLU A 109 5.65 -2.49 -28.98
N ASP A 110 6.14 -3.68 -29.35
CA ASP A 110 6.04 -4.89 -28.56
C ASP A 110 6.62 -4.72 -27.16
N LEU A 111 7.84 -4.14 -27.10
CA LEU A 111 8.51 -3.85 -25.83
C LEU A 111 7.72 -2.83 -25.01
N GLY A 112 7.30 -1.73 -25.64
CA GLY A 112 6.54 -0.67 -25.01
C GLY A 112 5.23 -1.17 -24.43
N LEU A 113 4.48 -1.99 -25.18
CA LEU A 113 3.21 -2.56 -24.72
C LEU A 113 3.43 -3.51 -23.53
N ALA A 114 4.39 -4.42 -23.62
CA ALA A 114 4.71 -5.32 -22.51
C ALA A 114 5.03 -4.54 -21.25
N LEU A 115 5.95 -3.58 -21.32
CA LEU A 115 6.35 -2.76 -20.19
C LEU A 115 5.19 -1.92 -19.65
N PHE A 116 4.40 -1.29 -20.51
CA PHE A 116 3.29 -0.43 -20.11
C PHE A 116 2.24 -1.20 -19.31
N VAL A 117 1.77 -2.32 -19.86
CA VAL A 117 0.79 -3.18 -19.20
C VAL A 117 1.37 -3.74 -17.90
N GLY A 118 2.57 -4.32 -17.98
CA GLY A 118 3.16 -5.01 -16.84
C GLY A 118 3.50 -4.08 -15.68
N MET A 119 3.91 -2.84 -15.92
CA MET A 119 4.17 -1.87 -14.85
C MET A 119 2.88 -1.48 -14.12
N ILE A 120 1.78 -1.29 -14.83
CA ILE A 120 0.48 -0.97 -14.23
C ILE A 120 -0.03 -2.16 -13.43
N VAL A 121 -0.01 -3.36 -14.01
CA VAL A 121 -0.44 -4.60 -13.37
C VAL A 121 0.41 -4.91 -12.15
N GLY A 122 1.74 -4.77 -12.24
CA GLY A 122 2.67 -5.01 -11.13
C GLY A 122 2.47 -4.07 -9.97
N ALA A 123 2.24 -2.78 -10.22
CA ALA A 123 1.94 -1.82 -9.16
C ALA A 123 0.61 -2.14 -8.45
N TYR A 124 -0.40 -2.54 -9.22
CA TYR A 124 -1.68 -2.99 -8.66
C TYR A 124 -1.51 -4.26 -7.82
N SER A 125 -0.83 -5.28 -8.36
CA SER A 125 -0.71 -6.58 -7.70
C SER A 125 0.12 -6.52 -6.42
N SER A 126 1.15 -5.69 -6.37
CA SER A 126 2.00 -5.50 -5.17
C SER A 126 1.19 -5.04 -3.96
N ILE A 127 0.21 -4.17 -4.18
CA ILE A 127 -0.63 -3.60 -3.12
C ILE A 127 -1.84 -4.49 -2.83
N PHE A 128 -2.59 -4.87 -3.87
CA PHE A 128 -3.90 -5.49 -3.73
C PHE A 128 -3.90 -7.03 -3.74
N ILE A 129 -2.80 -7.66 -4.17
CA ILE A 129 -2.69 -9.12 -4.21
C ILE A 129 -1.59 -9.60 -3.28
N ALA A 130 -0.36 -9.10 -3.44
CA ALA A 130 0.78 -9.57 -2.65
C ALA A 130 0.58 -9.32 -1.15
N THR A 131 0.09 -8.14 -0.78
CA THR A 131 -0.09 -7.79 0.65
C THR A 131 -1.20 -8.58 1.33
N PRO A 132 -2.43 -8.71 0.79
CA PRO A 132 -3.45 -9.57 1.38
C PRO A 132 -3.04 -11.03 1.48
N VAL A 133 -2.42 -11.59 0.43
CA VAL A 133 -1.92 -12.98 0.46
C VAL A 133 -0.84 -13.15 1.54
N PHE A 134 0.09 -12.19 1.65
CA PHE A 134 1.11 -12.21 2.70
C PHE A 134 0.48 -12.14 4.09
N THR A 135 -0.50 -11.27 4.27
CA THR A 135 -1.23 -11.10 5.55
C THR A 135 -1.96 -12.39 5.94
N GLN A 136 -2.70 -12.99 5.01
CA GLN A 136 -3.41 -14.26 5.25
C GLN A 136 -2.46 -15.39 5.62
N LEU A 137 -1.33 -15.53 4.91
CA LEU A 137 -0.34 -16.55 5.21
C LEU A 137 0.24 -16.39 6.62
N ARG A 138 0.49 -15.15 7.03
CA ARG A 138 1.04 -14.85 8.37
C ARG A 138 0.00 -14.99 9.47
N GLU A 139 -1.25 -14.63 9.23
CA GLU A 139 -2.35 -14.79 10.20
C GLU A 139 -2.66 -16.26 10.51
N HIS A 140 -2.31 -17.19 9.60
CA HIS A 140 -2.45 -18.62 9.86
C HIS A 140 -1.42 -19.18 10.85
N GLU A 141 -0.34 -18.43 11.12
CA GLU A 141 0.65 -18.84 12.13
C GLU A 141 0.04 -18.82 13.54
N PRO A 142 0.28 -19.85 14.37
CA PRO A 142 -0.34 -19.96 15.71
C PRO A 142 -0.10 -18.73 16.59
N ALA A 143 1.12 -18.18 16.57
CA ALA A 143 1.49 -17.01 17.34
C ALA A 143 0.66 -15.76 16.97
N MET A 144 0.38 -15.57 15.68
CA MET A 144 -0.43 -14.45 15.20
C MET A 144 -1.91 -14.61 15.53
N LYS A 145 -2.43 -15.86 15.50
CA LYS A 145 -3.80 -16.15 15.93
C LYS A 145 -4.00 -15.83 17.41
N GLU A 146 -3.05 -16.22 18.26
CA GLU A 146 -3.11 -15.92 19.69
C GLU A 146 -3.06 -14.41 19.97
N HIS A 147 -2.17 -13.70 19.26
CA HIS A 147 -2.07 -12.26 19.39
C HIS A 147 -3.39 -11.58 18.97
N THR A 148 -3.94 -11.94 17.82
CA THR A 148 -5.22 -11.40 17.32
C THR A 148 -6.35 -11.65 18.31
N ALA A 149 -6.46 -12.88 18.85
CA ALA A 149 -7.45 -13.21 19.87
C ALA A 149 -7.28 -12.38 21.15
N ARG A 150 -6.03 -12.13 21.58
CA ARG A 150 -5.72 -11.29 22.75
C ARG A 150 -6.15 -9.83 22.53
N VAL A 151 -5.85 -9.27 21.37
CA VAL A 151 -6.24 -7.89 21.01
C VAL A 151 -7.75 -7.75 20.99
N LEU A 152 -8.47 -8.67 20.33
CA LEU A 152 -9.93 -8.64 20.24
C LEU A 152 -10.58 -8.75 21.60
N ARG A 153 -10.15 -9.70 22.47
CA ARG A 153 -10.64 -9.83 23.85
C ARG A 153 -10.40 -8.55 24.68
N ARG A 154 -9.27 -7.88 24.47
CA ARG A 154 -8.96 -6.62 25.16
C ARG A 154 -9.92 -5.52 24.72
N ARG A 155 -10.20 -5.41 23.42
CA ARG A 155 -11.17 -4.46 22.86
C ARG A 155 -12.59 -4.73 23.34
N GLU A 156 -13.02 -5.96 23.37
CA GLU A 156 -14.33 -6.36 23.90
C GLU A 156 -14.49 -5.96 25.38
N ARG A 157 -13.47 -6.23 26.20
CA ARG A 157 -13.48 -5.82 27.63
C ARG A 157 -13.49 -4.30 27.78
N ALA A 158 -12.80 -3.57 26.93
CA ALA A 158 -12.81 -2.09 26.95
C ALA A 158 -14.19 -1.57 26.53
N ALA A 159 -14.81 -2.16 25.51
CA ALA A 159 -16.15 -1.79 25.07
C ALA A 159 -17.23 -2.07 26.14
N GLN A 160 -17.08 -3.19 26.88
CA GLN A 160 -18.00 -3.52 27.98
C GLN A 160 -17.85 -2.58 29.18
N LYS A 161 -16.63 -2.04 29.40
CA LYS A 161 -16.34 -1.09 30.47
C LYS A 161 -16.67 0.35 30.12
N ALA A 162 -16.81 0.66 28.83
CA ALA A 162 -17.21 1.98 28.38
C ALA A 162 -18.64 2.28 28.89
N PRO A 163 -18.88 3.45 29.51
CA PRO A 163 -20.22 3.83 29.95
C PRO A 163 -21.13 3.82 28.72
N ARG A 164 -22.24 3.09 28.81
CA ARG A 164 -23.27 3.13 27.76
C ARG A 164 -23.79 4.55 27.71
N VAL A 165 -23.48 5.26 26.62
CA VAL A 165 -24.09 6.54 26.33
C VAL A 165 -25.56 6.25 25.99
N THR A 166 -26.45 6.33 26.97
CA THR A 166 -27.89 6.24 26.78
C THR A 166 -28.42 7.62 26.41
N ALA A 167 -29.57 7.67 25.73
CA ALA A 167 -30.23 8.94 25.39
C ALA A 167 -30.44 9.84 26.64
N GLU A 168 -30.62 9.22 27.81
CA GLU A 168 -30.71 9.89 29.09
C GLU A 168 -29.43 10.59 29.52
N THR A 169 -28.25 9.96 29.30
CA THR A 169 -26.94 10.60 29.63
C THR A 169 -26.62 11.78 28.70
N VAL A 170 -27.05 11.68 27.42
CA VAL A 170 -26.91 12.81 26.47
C VAL A 170 -27.86 13.96 26.84
N ALA A 171 -29.09 13.62 27.30
CA ALA A 171 -30.06 14.61 27.73
C ALA A 171 -29.64 15.31 29.07
N ALA A 172 -28.98 14.59 29.97
CA ALA A 172 -28.48 15.13 31.24
C ALA A 172 -27.24 16.03 31.08
N GLU A 173 -26.44 15.85 30.05
CA GLU A 173 -25.26 16.69 29.77
C GLU A 173 -25.60 18.03 29.09
N GLY A 174 -26.86 18.34 28.77
CA GLY A 174 -27.25 19.58 28.13
C GLY A 174 -26.50 19.90 26.82
N PRO A 175 -26.91 20.93 26.07
CA PRO A 175 -26.12 21.36 24.92
C PRO A 175 -24.76 21.85 25.44
N ARG A 176 -23.69 21.09 25.09
CA ARG A 176 -22.32 21.58 25.32
C ARG A 176 -22.19 22.88 24.56
N ASP A 177 -22.00 23.97 25.28
CA ASP A 177 -21.61 25.24 24.68
C ASP A 177 -20.40 24.96 23.81
N VAL A 178 -20.63 24.94 22.52
CA VAL A 178 -19.54 24.95 21.53
C VAL A 178 -18.99 26.37 21.63
N THR A 179 -18.17 26.61 22.64
CA THR A 179 -17.35 27.80 22.69
C THR A 179 -16.54 27.79 21.43
N THR A 180 -16.98 28.59 20.47
CA THR A 180 -16.20 28.94 19.29
C THR A 180 -14.81 29.31 19.80
N ILE A 181 -13.81 28.45 19.54
CA ILE A 181 -12.42 28.77 19.81
C ILE A 181 -12.08 29.90 18.85
N THR A 182 -12.39 31.12 19.29
CA THR A 182 -11.90 32.33 18.65
C THR A 182 -10.37 32.21 18.68
N GLY A 183 -9.73 32.38 17.54
CA GLY A 183 -8.32 32.11 17.29
C GLY A 183 -7.28 32.87 18.14
N SER A 184 -7.72 33.52 19.25
CA SER A 184 -6.86 34.22 20.23
C SER A 184 -6.18 33.27 21.23
N ASP A 185 -6.67 32.03 21.42
CA ASP A 185 -6.14 31.12 22.46
C ASP A 185 -5.14 30.10 21.93
N ARG A 186 -4.57 30.31 20.75
CA ARG A 186 -3.41 29.56 20.30
C ARG A 186 -2.17 30.02 21.07
N HIS A 187 -1.91 29.42 22.22
CA HIS A 187 -0.60 29.49 22.86
C HIS A 187 0.45 28.86 21.96
N GLN A 188 0.98 29.61 20.99
CA GLN A 188 2.21 29.25 20.32
C GLN A 188 3.32 29.27 21.37
N PRO A 189 4.11 28.16 21.52
CA PRO A 189 5.25 28.18 22.43
C PRO A 189 6.20 29.30 21.95
N ARG A 190 6.40 30.29 22.82
CA ARG A 190 7.30 31.42 22.56
C ARG A 190 8.70 30.85 22.33
N ARG A 191 9.25 31.10 21.16
CA ARG A 191 10.61 30.73 20.82
C ARG A 191 11.55 31.47 21.77
N SER A 192 12.10 30.77 22.78
CA SER A 192 13.11 31.35 23.67
C SER A 192 14.34 31.74 22.88
N THR A 193 14.78 32.97 23.04
CA THR A 193 15.96 33.48 22.37
C THR A 193 17.22 32.77 22.91
N ARG A 194 18.27 32.75 22.10
CA ARG A 194 19.55 32.08 22.45
C ARG A 194 20.18 32.61 23.75
N ALA A 195 19.83 33.84 24.18
CA ALA A 195 20.27 34.46 25.41
C ALA A 195 19.57 33.89 26.67
N GLU A 196 18.32 33.43 26.56
CA GLU A 196 17.57 32.87 27.70
C GLU A 196 17.93 31.40 27.97
N ARG A 197 18.58 30.70 27.03
CA ARG A 197 19.05 29.31 27.20
C ARG A 197 20.41 29.18 27.89
N LYS A 198 21.08 30.28 28.22
CA LYS A 198 22.41 30.31 28.84
C LYS A 198 22.38 30.76 30.31
N LYS A 199 21.24 30.89 30.91
CA LYS A 199 21.06 30.98 32.35
C LYS A 199 20.45 29.64 32.81
#